data_2a814f61647d6d6d79e70410aa192ec4
#
_entry.id   2a814f61647d6d6d79e70410aa192ec4
#
_cell.length_a   1.000
_cell.length_b   1.000
_cell.length_c   1.000
_cell.angle_alpha   90.00
_cell.angle_beta   90.00
_cell.angle_gamma   90.00
#
_symmetry.space_group_name_H-M   'P 1'
#
loop_
_entity.id
_entity.type
_entity.pdbx_description
1 polymer ?
#
loop_
_entity_poly.entity_id
_entity_poly.type
_entity_poly.pdbx_seq_one_letter_code
_entity_poly.pdbx_strand_id
1 'polypeptide(L)'
;MKYMLLIYSNPANWAALPEAEQGGLMGEYGAFTKEITESGEFVSGDPLSDTSTASTVRVRAGSTDVNDGPFIESKEHMGGYLLVECDSLERATEIAARLPEAQYDPIEVRRIMDRVEFGMEAQ
;
A
#
# COMPACT_ATOMS: atom_id res chain seq x y z
N MET A 1 -14.00 -1.68 -11.02
CA MET A 1 -12.57 -1.50 -11.36
C MET A 1 -11.71 -1.66 -10.11
N LYS A 2 -10.54 -2.20 -10.28
CA LYS A 2 -9.62 -2.40 -9.16
C LYS A 2 -8.56 -1.30 -9.09
N TYR A 3 -8.27 -0.88 -7.88
CA TYR A 3 -7.26 0.13 -7.59
C TYR A 3 -6.33 -0.37 -6.51
N MET A 4 -5.03 -0.11 -6.70
CA MET A 4 -4.02 -0.37 -5.69
C MET A 4 -3.77 0.93 -4.93
N LEU A 5 -3.87 0.87 -3.61
CA LEU A 5 -3.50 1.95 -2.71
C LEU A 5 -2.13 1.62 -2.15
N LEU A 6 -1.13 2.36 -2.60
CA LEU A 6 0.28 2.14 -2.22
C LEU A 6 0.61 3.10 -1.08
N ILE A 7 0.87 2.54 0.09
CA ILE A 7 1.12 3.32 1.31
C ILE A 7 2.62 3.49 1.47
N TYR A 8 3.10 4.73 1.37
CA TYR A 8 4.51 5.04 1.54
C TYR A 8 4.73 5.56 2.95
N SER A 9 5.55 4.85 3.71
CA SER A 9 5.75 5.12 5.12
C SER A 9 7.15 5.61 5.44
N ASN A 10 7.22 6.60 6.34
CA ASN A 10 8.44 6.97 7.03
C ASN A 10 8.26 6.51 8.48
N PRO A 11 9.01 5.50 8.95
CA PRO A 11 8.85 5.00 10.33
C PRO A 11 9.00 6.08 11.40
N ALA A 12 9.77 7.13 11.13
CA ALA A 12 9.93 8.23 12.06
C ALA A 12 8.61 8.99 12.29
N ASN A 13 7.73 9.04 11.30
CA ASN A 13 6.42 9.72 11.46
C ASN A 13 5.54 8.99 12.46
N TRP A 14 5.50 7.67 12.38
CA TRP A 14 4.74 6.86 13.33
C TRP A 14 5.35 6.95 14.74
N ALA A 15 6.68 6.81 14.83
CA ALA A 15 7.38 6.84 16.11
C ALA A 15 7.25 8.20 16.82
N ALA A 16 7.04 9.28 16.06
CA ALA A 16 6.85 10.61 16.62
C ALA A 16 5.47 10.82 17.24
N LEU A 17 4.51 9.95 16.96
CA LEU A 17 3.16 10.07 17.49
C LEU A 17 3.09 9.60 18.95
N PRO A 18 2.33 10.31 19.81
CA PRO A 18 2.06 9.84 21.17
C PRO A 18 1.40 8.45 21.15
N GLU A 19 1.69 7.64 22.15
CA GLU A 19 1.15 6.28 22.24
C GLU A 19 -0.38 6.22 22.18
N ALA A 20 -1.04 7.16 22.84
CA ALA A 20 -2.51 7.25 22.82
C ALA A 20 -3.04 7.52 21.41
N GLU A 21 -2.34 8.34 20.63
CA GLU A 21 -2.70 8.65 19.25
C GLU A 21 -2.47 7.46 18.34
N GLN A 22 -1.37 6.73 18.53
CA GLN A 22 -1.10 5.49 17.81
C GLN A 22 -2.23 4.47 18.04
N GLY A 23 -2.66 4.30 19.28
CA GLY A 23 -3.77 3.41 19.62
C GLY A 23 -5.08 3.83 18.98
N GLY A 24 -5.36 5.14 18.95
CA GLY A 24 -6.55 5.69 18.29
C GLY A 24 -6.56 5.41 16.78
N LEU A 25 -5.42 5.63 16.12
CA LEU A 25 -5.28 5.37 14.69
C LEU A 25 -5.43 3.89 14.35
N MET A 26 -4.91 3.01 15.17
CA MET A 26 -5.08 1.56 14.97
C MET A 26 -6.54 1.14 15.09
N GLY A 27 -7.28 1.74 16.04
CA GLY A 27 -8.71 1.51 16.18
C GLY A 27 -9.50 2.00 14.97
N GLU A 28 -9.17 3.18 14.46
CA GLU A 28 -9.78 3.73 13.25
C GLU A 28 -9.51 2.86 12.03
N TYR A 29 -8.29 2.35 11.89
CA TYR A 29 -7.92 1.45 10.80
C TYR A 29 -8.77 0.18 10.81
N GLY A 30 -8.94 -0.43 11.99
CA GLY A 30 -9.75 -1.63 12.15
C GLY A 30 -11.21 -1.39 11.79
N ALA A 31 -11.78 -0.28 12.29
CA ALA A 31 -13.17 0.09 12.01
C ALA A 31 -13.39 0.37 10.52
N PHE A 32 -12.48 1.10 9.89
CA PHE A 32 -12.59 1.42 8.48
C PHE A 32 -12.44 0.19 7.59
N THR A 33 -11.48 -0.69 7.89
CA THR A 33 -11.30 -1.94 7.16
C THR A 33 -12.55 -2.81 7.22
N LYS A 34 -13.20 -2.86 8.38
CA LYS A 34 -14.47 -3.56 8.54
C LYS A 34 -15.55 -2.96 7.64
N GLU A 35 -15.65 -1.63 7.60
CA GLU A 35 -16.63 -0.92 6.79
C GLU A 35 -16.48 -1.25 5.30
N ILE A 36 -15.27 -1.16 4.75
CA ILE A 36 -15.04 -1.44 3.33
C ILE A 36 -15.09 -2.93 3.00
N THR A 37 -14.88 -3.79 3.97
CA THR A 37 -15.09 -5.23 3.82
C THR A 37 -16.59 -5.52 3.69
N GLU A 38 -17.41 -4.91 4.54
CA GLU A 38 -18.87 -5.07 4.50
C GLU A 38 -19.47 -4.49 3.24
N SER A 39 -18.91 -3.41 2.70
CA SER A 39 -19.35 -2.82 1.43
C SER A 39 -18.96 -3.64 0.20
N GLY A 40 -18.06 -4.61 0.35
CA GLY A 40 -17.54 -5.40 -0.76
C GLY A 40 -16.39 -4.75 -1.50
N GLU A 41 -15.92 -3.60 -1.05
CA GLU A 41 -14.83 -2.86 -1.72
C GLU A 41 -13.43 -3.39 -1.38
N PHE A 42 -13.25 -3.95 -0.19
CA PHE A 42 -11.94 -4.50 0.20
C PHE A 42 -11.70 -5.85 -0.47
N VAL A 43 -10.60 -5.98 -1.20
CA VAL A 43 -10.18 -7.23 -1.83
C VAL A 43 -9.06 -7.89 -1.03
N SER A 44 -7.99 -7.15 -0.77
CA SER A 44 -6.84 -7.64 0.01
C SER A 44 -6.01 -6.45 0.48
N GLY A 45 -5.09 -6.71 1.38
CA GLY A 45 -4.15 -5.71 1.84
C GLY A 45 -3.25 -6.30 2.90
N ASP A 46 -1.98 -5.88 2.89
CA ASP A 46 -0.98 -6.36 3.84
C ASP A 46 0.02 -5.27 4.16
N PRO A 47 0.46 -5.20 5.43
CA PRO A 47 1.63 -4.42 5.78
C PRO A 47 2.89 -5.15 5.33
N LEU A 48 3.93 -4.40 5.00
CA LEU A 48 5.23 -4.96 4.67
C LEU A 48 6.19 -4.83 5.86
N SER A 49 7.09 -5.80 5.98
CA SER A 49 8.15 -5.76 6.98
C SER A 49 9.10 -4.58 6.73
N ASP A 50 9.86 -4.23 7.75
CA ASP A 50 10.87 -3.18 7.64
C ASP A 50 11.81 -3.38 6.45
N THR A 51 12.27 -2.28 5.86
CA THR A 51 13.15 -2.31 4.69
C THR A 51 14.49 -3.00 4.94
N SER A 52 14.91 -3.16 6.20
CA SER A 52 16.10 -3.94 6.54
C SER A 52 15.97 -5.42 6.15
N THR A 53 14.73 -5.91 5.96
CA THR A 53 14.46 -7.28 5.52
C THR A 53 14.35 -7.41 4.01
N ALA A 54 14.44 -6.31 3.27
CA ALA A 54 14.26 -6.31 1.82
C ALA A 54 15.47 -6.88 1.09
N SER A 55 15.23 -7.47 -0.08
CA SER A 55 16.26 -7.87 -1.01
C SER A 55 15.93 -7.29 -2.39
N THR A 56 16.94 -6.76 -3.06
CA THR A 56 16.79 -6.23 -4.40
C THR A 56 17.46 -7.16 -5.39
N VAL A 57 16.72 -7.61 -6.39
CA VAL A 57 17.19 -8.57 -7.38
C VAL A 57 17.29 -7.91 -8.75
N ARG A 58 18.44 -8.06 -9.41
CA ARG A 58 18.64 -7.65 -10.79
C ARG A 58 19.24 -8.79 -11.59
N VAL A 59 18.86 -8.90 -12.86
CA VAL A 59 19.46 -9.84 -13.78
C VAL A 59 20.13 -9.03 -14.89
N ARG A 60 21.45 -9.21 -15.06
CA ARG A 60 22.22 -8.51 -16.08
C ARG A 60 23.07 -9.53 -16.83
N ALA A 61 22.96 -9.53 -18.16
CA ALA A 61 23.74 -10.45 -19.02
C ALA A 61 23.60 -11.91 -18.58
N GLY A 62 22.42 -12.33 -18.14
CA GLY A 62 22.14 -13.67 -17.68
C GLY A 62 22.61 -13.97 -16.25
N SER A 63 23.17 -12.98 -15.55
CA SER A 63 23.65 -13.14 -14.19
C SER A 63 22.69 -12.49 -13.19
N THR A 64 22.36 -13.20 -12.12
CA THR A 64 21.45 -12.71 -11.08
C THR A 64 22.25 -12.06 -9.94
N ASP A 65 21.95 -10.79 -9.69
CA ASP A 65 22.50 -10.04 -8.56
C ASP A 65 21.42 -9.89 -7.49
N VAL A 66 21.75 -10.23 -6.26
CA VAL A 66 20.86 -10.04 -5.11
C VAL A 66 21.57 -9.17 -4.09
N ASN A 67 20.96 -8.03 -3.76
CA ASN A 67 21.52 -7.10 -2.77
C ASN A 67 20.55 -6.95 -1.60
N ASP A 68 21.06 -6.89 -0.39
CA ASP A 68 20.26 -6.63 0.78
C ASP A 68 19.82 -5.16 0.79
N GLY A 69 18.60 -4.94 1.23
CA GLY A 69 18.02 -3.62 1.35
C GLY A 69 17.12 -3.22 0.20
N PRO A 70 16.44 -2.08 0.32
CA PRO A 70 15.50 -1.60 -0.68
C PRO A 70 16.22 -1.07 -1.92
N PHE A 71 15.52 -1.11 -3.06
CA PHE A 71 16.04 -0.60 -4.33
C PHE A 71 16.33 0.91 -4.27
N ILE A 72 15.43 1.66 -3.63
CA ILE A 72 15.57 3.12 -3.49
C ILE A 72 15.85 3.43 -2.03
N GLU A 73 16.95 4.16 -1.77
CA GLU A 73 17.21 4.72 -0.46
C GLU A 73 16.46 6.03 -0.31
N SER A 74 15.47 6.04 0.57
CA SER A 74 14.61 7.18 0.81
C SER A 74 14.12 7.12 2.25
N LYS A 75 13.64 8.24 2.78
CA LYS A 75 12.99 8.27 4.09
C LYS A 75 11.61 7.64 4.04
N GLU A 76 11.00 7.62 2.86
CA GLU A 76 9.69 7.04 2.63
C GLU A 76 9.84 5.81 1.75
N HIS A 77 9.35 4.69 2.23
CA HIS A 77 9.35 3.41 1.52
C HIS A 77 7.93 2.87 1.50
N MET A 78 7.63 2.05 0.50
CA MET A 78 6.36 1.35 0.47
C MET A 78 6.25 0.46 1.71
N GLY A 79 5.34 0.80 2.60
CA GLY A 79 5.15 0.11 3.88
C GLY A 79 3.95 -0.82 3.90
N GLY A 80 3.14 -0.80 2.85
CA GLY A 80 1.96 -1.64 2.74
C GLY A 80 1.11 -1.29 1.55
N TYR A 81 0.04 -2.03 1.36
CA TYR A 81 -0.89 -1.78 0.27
C TYR A 81 -2.30 -2.24 0.62
N LEU A 82 -3.28 -1.61 -0.03
CA LEU A 82 -4.65 -2.12 -0.11
C LEU A 82 -5.03 -2.29 -1.58
N LEU A 83 -5.75 -3.36 -1.86
CA LEU A 83 -6.39 -3.58 -3.15
C LEU A 83 -7.90 -3.43 -2.93
N VAL A 84 -8.51 -2.50 -3.66
CA VAL A 84 -9.95 -2.25 -3.57
C VAL A 84 -10.62 -2.40 -4.93
N GLU A 85 -11.88 -2.80 -4.91
CA GLU A 85 -12.77 -2.87 -6.06
C GLU A 85 -13.85 -1.82 -5.87
N CYS A 86 -13.92 -0.83 -6.75
CA CYS A 86 -14.91 0.24 -6.64
C CYS A 86 -15.23 0.84 -8.01
N ASP A 87 -16.22 1.74 -8.05
CA ASP A 87 -16.79 2.22 -9.30
C ASP A 87 -15.91 3.26 -10.02
N SER A 88 -15.05 3.96 -9.30
CA SER A 88 -14.32 5.09 -9.88
C SER A 88 -13.03 5.41 -9.14
N LEU A 89 -12.15 6.15 -9.81
CA LEU A 89 -10.95 6.72 -9.19
C LEU A 89 -11.33 7.64 -8.02
N GLU A 90 -12.42 8.40 -8.18
CA GLU A 90 -12.92 9.29 -7.14
C GLU A 90 -13.23 8.50 -5.85
N ARG A 91 -13.91 7.37 -5.98
CA ARG A 91 -14.21 6.52 -4.82
C ARG A 91 -12.93 5.94 -4.22
N ALA A 92 -11.99 5.49 -5.05
CA ALA A 92 -10.71 4.96 -4.58
C ALA A 92 -9.92 6.01 -3.78
N THR A 93 -9.93 7.27 -4.23
CA THR A 93 -9.26 8.37 -3.50
C THR A 93 -9.99 8.71 -2.20
N GLU A 94 -11.30 8.61 -2.15
CA GLU A 94 -12.05 8.77 -0.89
C GLU A 94 -11.65 7.70 0.12
N ILE A 95 -11.52 6.46 -0.33
CA ILE A 95 -11.07 5.36 0.53
C ILE A 95 -9.65 5.63 1.04
N ALA A 96 -8.74 6.04 0.16
CA ALA A 96 -7.36 6.36 0.54
C ALA A 96 -7.31 7.48 1.57
N ALA A 97 -8.12 8.53 1.41
CA ALA A 97 -8.16 9.66 2.33
C ALA A 97 -8.66 9.28 3.73
N ARG A 98 -9.45 8.22 3.83
CA ARG A 98 -9.98 7.73 5.11
C ARG A 98 -9.06 6.75 5.82
N LEU A 99 -8.00 6.29 5.17
CA LEU A 99 -6.99 5.49 5.86
C LEU A 99 -6.29 6.37 6.89
N PRO A 100 -6.13 5.90 8.14
CA PRO A 100 -5.46 6.69 9.18
C PRO A 100 -4.05 7.14 8.78
N GLU A 101 -3.33 6.33 8.02
CA GLU A 101 -1.98 6.64 7.53
C GLU A 101 -1.95 7.90 6.67
N ALA A 102 -3.04 8.22 5.98
CA ALA A 102 -3.09 9.41 5.12
C ALA A 102 -2.88 10.73 5.87
N GLN A 103 -3.00 10.69 7.21
CA GLN A 103 -2.78 11.88 8.05
C GLN A 103 -1.31 12.23 8.21
N TYR A 104 -0.41 11.28 7.99
CA TYR A 104 1.02 11.49 8.20
C TYR A 104 1.92 10.92 7.10
N ASP A 105 1.38 10.10 6.21
CA ASP A 105 2.12 9.49 5.11
C ASP A 105 1.34 9.62 3.79
N PRO A 106 2.02 9.73 2.65
CA PRO A 106 1.34 9.78 1.36
C PRO A 106 0.84 8.40 0.94
N ILE A 107 -0.30 8.40 0.23
CA ILE A 107 -0.86 7.18 -0.36
C ILE A 107 -1.06 7.43 -1.84
N GLU A 108 -0.43 6.60 -2.66
CA GLU A 108 -0.59 6.67 -4.10
C GLU A 108 -1.72 5.74 -4.54
N VAL A 109 -2.62 6.23 -5.36
CA VAL A 109 -3.75 5.46 -5.88
C VAL A 109 -3.51 5.19 -7.36
N ARG A 110 -3.45 3.92 -7.75
CA ARG A 110 -3.23 3.53 -9.14
C ARG A 110 -4.23 2.48 -9.58
N ARG A 111 -4.85 2.71 -10.73
CA ARG A 111 -5.76 1.72 -11.32
C ARG A 111 -4.96 0.48 -11.75
N ILE A 112 -5.52 -0.67 -11.50
CA ILE A 112 -4.96 -1.93 -11.97
C ILE A 112 -5.50 -2.17 -13.38
N MET A 113 -4.58 -2.41 -14.33
CA MET A 113 -4.95 -2.83 -15.68
C MET A 113 -5.55 -4.23 -15.63
N ASP A 114 -6.58 -4.48 -16.44
CA ASP A 114 -7.00 -5.85 -16.64
C ASP A 114 -6.01 -6.55 -17.59
N ARG A 115 -6.12 -7.87 -17.67
CA ARG A 115 -5.19 -8.67 -18.47
C ARG A 115 -5.27 -8.34 -19.96
N VAL A 116 -6.47 -8.03 -20.44
CA VAL A 116 -6.69 -7.68 -21.85
C VAL A 116 -6.01 -6.35 -22.19
N GLU A 117 -6.14 -5.32 -21.34
CA GLU A 117 -5.44 -4.05 -21.51
C GLU A 117 -3.93 -4.24 -21.58
N PHE A 118 -3.40 -5.15 -20.78
CA PHE A 118 -1.97 -5.42 -20.73
C PHE A 118 -1.47 -6.25 -21.91
N GLY A 119 -2.40 -6.76 -22.75
CA GLY A 119 -2.06 -7.60 -23.90
C GLY A 119 -2.01 -9.09 -23.58
N MET A 120 -2.51 -9.49 -22.41
CA MET A 120 -2.60 -10.90 -22.02
C MET A 120 -3.96 -11.46 -22.39
N GLU A 121 -4.02 -12.75 -22.73
CA GLU A 121 -5.30 -13.41 -23.00
C GLU A 121 -6.12 -13.51 -21.70
N ALA A 122 -7.42 -13.25 -21.83
CA ALA A 122 -8.36 -13.45 -20.73
C ALA A 122 -8.49 -14.95 -20.42
N GLN A 123 -8.47 -15.29 -19.13
CA GLN A 123 -8.61 -16.68 -18.68
C GLN A 123 -9.80 -16.82 -17.76
#